data_55b1172a04e9229f22c27a4adc49b737
#
_entry.id   55b1172a04e9229f22c27a4adc49b737
#
_cell.length_a   1.000
_cell.length_b   1.000
_cell.length_c   1.000
_cell.angle_alpha   90.00
_cell.angle_beta   90.00
_cell.angle_gamma   90.00
#
_symmetry.space_group_name_H-M   'P 1'
#
loop_
_entity.id
_entity.type
_entity.pdbx_description
1 polymer ?
#
loop_
_entity_poly.entity_id
_entity_poly.type
_entity_poly.pdbx_seq_one_letter_code
_entity_poly.pdbx_strand_id
1 'polypeptide(L)'
;MGEYREAAEMPLLSVIVPVYNIMEYLPRCVRSLEQQTYRDLEILLVDDGSTDGTGALCDRLAREDGRIRVFHKENGGTSSARNLGIEKARGEFLGFVDSDDFVEPDMYMHLLQAAEGKENWLVQAGRDEGDEQGGQLPGICRIPEEREEYAPVEFLEELLMHRGDCSFCTKLVPRWLLGDERFPEEQLNEDFHLMIRLLQRSEGVISLPMCGYHVFYRLGSNTRKKRAEEFSRVFSDNVNNADLVLSLVEEKYPRLRPVAVRFGLYQRLDYLLHIPIGQMRRDNGQYRAIVRFLRGHVRDTVGSPYLSGKNKLYLLVLTLAPRIVRRLHRLGMRIRGK
;
A
#
# COMPACT_ATOMS: atom_id res chain seq x y z
N MET A 1 14.17 -21.64 44.07
CA MET A 1 12.82 -21.14 43.91
C MET A 1 12.83 -20.33 42.61
N GLY A 2 12.36 -20.94 41.54
CA GLY A 2 12.24 -20.25 40.25
C GLY A 2 11.01 -19.38 40.31
N GLU A 3 11.20 -18.09 40.11
CA GLU A 3 10.10 -17.14 39.87
C GLU A 3 9.39 -17.58 38.59
N TYR A 4 8.14 -18.03 38.71
CA TYR A 4 7.22 -18.12 37.59
C TYR A 4 7.03 -16.68 37.09
N ARG A 5 7.61 -16.32 35.95
CA ARG A 5 7.12 -15.19 35.18
C ARG A 5 5.63 -15.44 34.92
N GLU A 6 4.76 -14.58 35.48
CA GLU A 6 3.38 -14.50 35.02
C GLU A 6 3.39 -14.50 33.51
N ALA A 7 2.63 -15.40 32.90
CA ALA A 7 2.44 -15.40 31.47
C ALA A 7 1.91 -14.01 31.11
N ALA A 8 2.73 -13.21 30.42
CA ALA A 8 2.29 -11.91 29.96
C ALA A 8 1.00 -12.13 29.15
N GLU A 9 -0.08 -11.44 29.53
CA GLU A 9 -1.31 -11.48 28.76
C GLU A 9 -0.96 -11.11 27.31
N MET A 10 -1.33 -12.01 26.39
CA MET A 10 -1.06 -11.79 24.98
C MET A 10 -1.83 -10.55 24.49
N PRO A 11 -1.21 -9.64 23.73
CA PRO A 11 -1.84 -8.39 23.33
C PRO A 11 -3.04 -8.61 22.41
N LEU A 12 -4.14 -7.92 22.64
CA LEU A 12 -5.29 -7.98 21.73
C LEU A 12 -4.91 -7.40 20.34
N LEU A 13 -5.22 -8.14 19.28
CA LEU A 13 -5.07 -7.71 17.88
C LEU A 13 -6.42 -7.28 17.32
N SER A 14 -6.50 -6.12 16.69
CA SER A 14 -7.67 -5.71 15.90
C SER A 14 -7.36 -5.84 14.40
N VAL A 15 -8.09 -6.72 13.70
CA VAL A 15 -7.98 -6.85 12.25
C VAL A 15 -9.12 -6.10 11.58
N ILE A 16 -8.78 -5.08 10.80
CA ILE A 16 -9.72 -4.16 10.14
C ILE A 16 -9.94 -4.61 8.70
N VAL A 17 -11.18 -4.86 8.33
CA VAL A 17 -11.59 -5.31 6.98
C VAL A 17 -12.57 -4.28 6.41
N PRO A 18 -12.13 -3.41 5.47
CA PRO A 18 -13.03 -2.55 4.73
C PRO A 18 -13.87 -3.38 3.75
N VAL A 19 -15.18 -3.17 3.75
CA VAL A 19 -16.13 -3.99 3.00
C VAL A 19 -17.03 -3.10 2.14
N TYR A 20 -17.11 -3.38 0.82
CA TYR A 20 -18.02 -2.66 -0.06
C TYR A 20 -18.40 -3.51 -1.28
N ASN A 21 -19.68 -3.89 -1.42
CA ASN A 21 -20.21 -4.64 -2.56
C ASN A 21 -19.33 -5.86 -2.94
N ILE A 22 -19.12 -6.77 -1.98
CA ILE A 22 -18.15 -7.87 -2.08
C ILE A 22 -18.71 -9.22 -1.57
N MET A 23 -20.01 -9.40 -1.71
CA MET A 23 -20.76 -10.54 -1.15
C MET A 23 -20.15 -11.91 -1.50
N GLU A 24 -19.58 -12.05 -2.70
CA GLU A 24 -19.03 -13.33 -3.20
C GLU A 24 -17.71 -13.71 -2.51
N TYR A 25 -16.84 -12.72 -2.21
CA TYR A 25 -15.47 -12.96 -1.76
C TYR A 25 -15.30 -12.85 -0.24
N LEU A 26 -16.14 -12.04 0.43
CA LEU A 26 -16.07 -11.80 1.87
C LEU A 26 -16.06 -13.08 2.72
N PRO A 27 -16.83 -14.16 2.41
CA PRO A 27 -16.77 -15.37 3.21
C PRO A 27 -15.41 -16.07 3.25
N ARG A 28 -14.63 -15.99 2.17
CA ARG A 28 -13.26 -16.54 2.13
C ARG A 28 -12.33 -15.72 3.01
N CYS A 29 -12.37 -14.40 2.87
CA CYS A 29 -11.59 -13.47 3.69
C CYS A 29 -11.85 -13.71 5.18
N VAL A 30 -13.11 -13.66 5.61
CA VAL A 30 -13.49 -13.84 7.02
C VAL A 30 -13.07 -15.22 7.55
N ARG A 31 -13.28 -16.29 6.77
CA ARG A 31 -12.85 -17.63 7.16
C ARG A 31 -11.36 -17.73 7.41
N SER A 32 -10.52 -17.05 6.63
CA SER A 32 -9.07 -17.04 6.86
C SER A 32 -8.69 -16.34 8.17
N LEU A 33 -9.47 -15.36 8.61
CA LEU A 33 -9.30 -14.68 9.89
C LEU A 33 -9.84 -15.53 11.07
N GLU A 34 -10.96 -16.22 10.89
CA GLU A 34 -11.51 -17.16 11.89
C GLU A 34 -10.54 -18.31 12.18
N GLN A 35 -9.77 -18.73 11.16
CA GLN A 35 -8.80 -19.83 11.23
C GLN A 35 -7.44 -19.43 11.78
N GLN A 36 -7.22 -18.15 12.11
CA GLN A 36 -5.94 -17.73 12.69
C GLN A 36 -5.59 -18.53 13.94
N THR A 37 -4.34 -18.96 14.04
CA THR A 37 -3.82 -19.67 15.23
C THR A 37 -3.72 -18.75 16.44
N TYR A 38 -3.49 -17.45 16.24
CA TYR A 38 -3.60 -16.43 17.26
C TYR A 38 -5.08 -16.17 17.58
N ARG A 39 -5.49 -16.37 18.86
CA ARG A 39 -6.90 -16.35 19.25
C ARG A 39 -7.38 -15.03 19.88
N ASP A 40 -6.47 -14.26 20.46
CA ASP A 40 -6.80 -12.98 21.11
C ASP A 40 -6.89 -11.86 20.06
N LEU A 41 -7.84 -12.03 19.13
CA LEU A 41 -8.10 -11.08 18.06
C LEU A 41 -9.59 -10.72 17.97
N GLU A 42 -9.86 -9.48 17.57
CA GLU A 42 -11.17 -9.04 17.08
C GLU A 42 -11.12 -8.74 15.58
N ILE A 43 -12.19 -8.99 14.87
CA ILE A 43 -12.35 -8.75 13.44
C ILE A 43 -13.36 -7.62 13.26
N LEU A 44 -12.94 -6.51 12.68
CA LEU A 44 -13.76 -5.33 12.46
C LEU A 44 -14.18 -5.26 10.99
N LEU A 45 -15.38 -5.73 10.67
CA LEU A 45 -15.96 -5.57 9.33
C LEU A 45 -16.58 -4.17 9.23
N VAL A 46 -16.02 -3.33 8.40
CA VAL A 46 -16.50 -1.96 8.19
C VAL A 46 -17.18 -1.88 6.83
N ASP A 47 -18.51 -2.00 6.84
CA ASP A 47 -19.36 -1.92 5.65
C ASP A 47 -19.52 -0.44 5.23
N ASP A 48 -18.91 -0.10 4.13
CA ASP A 48 -18.87 1.24 3.54
C ASP A 48 -20.09 1.51 2.64
N GLY A 49 -21.30 1.17 3.14
CA GLY A 49 -22.56 1.43 2.47
C GLY A 49 -22.87 0.48 1.31
N SER A 50 -22.66 -0.81 1.51
CA SER A 50 -22.96 -1.83 0.49
C SER A 50 -24.44 -1.89 0.12
N THR A 51 -24.73 -2.16 -1.16
CA THR A 51 -26.09 -2.23 -1.73
C THR A 51 -26.45 -3.59 -2.33
N ASP A 52 -25.51 -4.55 -2.31
CA ASP A 52 -25.65 -5.88 -2.93
C ASP A 52 -26.00 -7.00 -1.95
N GLY A 53 -26.30 -6.67 -0.68
CA GLY A 53 -26.55 -7.63 0.39
C GLY A 53 -25.32 -7.96 1.25
N THR A 54 -24.16 -7.41 0.94
CA THR A 54 -22.91 -7.59 1.72
C THR A 54 -23.08 -7.15 3.18
N GLY A 55 -23.77 -6.02 3.47
CA GLY A 55 -24.04 -5.58 4.84
C GLY A 55 -24.79 -6.63 5.68
N ALA A 56 -25.84 -7.22 5.12
CA ALA A 56 -26.58 -8.29 5.79
C ALA A 56 -25.75 -9.57 5.98
N LEU A 57 -24.80 -9.84 5.07
CA LEU A 57 -23.80 -10.90 5.22
C LEU A 57 -22.85 -10.63 6.39
N CYS A 58 -22.36 -9.41 6.54
CA CYS A 58 -21.53 -9.02 7.70
C CYS A 58 -22.25 -9.28 9.02
N ASP A 59 -23.52 -8.87 9.14
CA ASP A 59 -24.33 -9.10 10.33
C ASP A 59 -24.54 -10.59 10.64
N ARG A 60 -24.66 -11.44 9.61
CA ARG A 60 -24.76 -12.89 9.77
C ARG A 60 -23.44 -13.47 10.32
N LEU A 61 -22.31 -13.11 9.72
CA LEU A 61 -20.99 -13.56 10.15
C LEU A 61 -20.71 -13.17 11.61
N ALA A 62 -21.09 -11.96 12.02
CA ALA A 62 -20.94 -11.52 13.41
C ALA A 62 -21.81 -12.31 14.41
N ARG A 63 -22.91 -12.93 13.97
CA ARG A 63 -23.68 -13.85 14.83
C ARG A 63 -23.06 -15.24 14.94
N GLU A 64 -22.22 -15.63 13.98
CA GLU A 64 -21.56 -16.94 13.91
C GLU A 64 -20.25 -16.95 14.71
N ASP A 65 -19.49 -15.83 14.74
CA ASP A 65 -18.25 -15.69 15.51
C ASP A 65 -18.27 -14.41 16.37
N GLY A 66 -18.26 -14.57 17.69
CA GLY A 66 -18.32 -13.47 18.65
C GLY A 66 -17.09 -12.52 18.64
N ARG A 67 -16.02 -12.86 17.92
CA ARG A 67 -14.87 -11.98 17.70
C ARG A 67 -15.13 -10.94 16.59
N ILE A 68 -16.18 -11.13 15.78
CA ILE A 68 -16.54 -10.24 14.68
C ILE A 68 -17.42 -9.09 15.21
N ARG A 69 -17.06 -7.87 14.86
CA ARG A 69 -17.82 -6.65 15.11
C ARG A 69 -18.08 -5.95 13.78
N VAL A 70 -19.31 -5.54 13.55
CA VAL A 70 -19.73 -4.88 12.31
C VAL A 70 -20.02 -3.41 12.56
N PHE A 71 -19.58 -2.58 11.62
CA PHE A 71 -19.87 -1.14 11.59
C PHE A 71 -20.34 -0.77 10.20
N HIS A 72 -21.57 -0.28 10.11
CA HIS A 72 -22.14 0.25 8.87
C HIS A 72 -21.96 1.76 8.80
N LYS A 73 -21.59 2.29 7.63
CA LYS A 73 -21.46 3.72 7.37
C LYS A 73 -21.91 4.07 5.96
N GLU A 74 -22.15 5.34 5.70
CA GLU A 74 -22.31 5.84 4.35
C GLU A 74 -21.00 5.69 3.57
N ASN A 75 -21.11 5.42 2.25
CA ASN A 75 -19.94 5.20 1.40
C ASN A 75 -19.01 6.41 1.40
N GLY A 76 -17.77 6.18 1.79
CA GLY A 76 -16.69 7.16 1.84
C GLY A 76 -15.36 6.64 1.29
N GLY A 77 -15.34 5.39 0.79
CA GLY A 77 -14.15 4.74 0.24
C GLY A 77 -13.31 3.98 1.27
N THR A 78 -12.34 3.23 0.78
CA THR A 78 -11.51 2.29 1.57
C THR A 78 -10.79 2.99 2.73
N SER A 79 -10.20 4.16 2.50
CA SER A 79 -9.51 4.94 3.55
C SER A 79 -10.46 5.32 4.69
N SER A 80 -11.67 5.79 4.34
CA SER A 80 -12.70 6.17 5.33
C SER A 80 -13.16 4.97 6.16
N ALA A 81 -13.34 3.80 5.52
CA ALA A 81 -13.68 2.57 6.22
C ALA A 81 -12.55 2.09 7.13
N ARG A 82 -11.28 2.11 6.65
CA ARG A 82 -10.12 1.76 7.48
C ARG A 82 -9.98 2.73 8.68
N ASN A 83 -10.18 4.02 8.48
CA ASN A 83 -10.12 5.04 9.54
C ASN A 83 -11.19 4.81 10.62
N LEU A 84 -12.42 4.49 10.24
CA LEU A 84 -13.46 4.10 11.20
C LEU A 84 -13.06 2.82 11.96
N GLY A 85 -12.49 1.82 11.27
CA GLY A 85 -11.97 0.62 11.90
C GLY A 85 -10.89 0.93 12.95
N ILE A 86 -9.94 1.81 12.64
CA ILE A 86 -8.90 2.28 13.57
C ILE A 86 -9.53 2.94 14.81
N GLU A 87 -10.56 3.78 14.61
CA GLU A 87 -11.29 4.44 15.73
C GLU A 87 -11.97 3.42 16.66
N LYS A 88 -12.56 2.37 16.09
CA LYS A 88 -13.31 1.34 16.81
C LYS A 88 -12.45 0.19 17.36
N ALA A 89 -11.19 0.12 16.96
CA ALA A 89 -10.23 -0.90 17.40
C ALA A 89 -9.94 -0.79 18.91
N ARG A 90 -9.89 -1.95 19.57
CA ARG A 90 -9.55 -2.10 20.99
C ARG A 90 -8.15 -2.67 21.19
N GLY A 91 -7.62 -3.34 20.16
CA GLY A 91 -6.34 -4.02 20.19
C GLY A 91 -5.16 -3.07 20.39
N GLU A 92 -4.11 -3.62 20.95
CA GLU A 92 -2.81 -2.97 21.06
C GLU A 92 -2.09 -2.92 19.70
N PHE A 93 -2.38 -3.91 18.86
CA PHE A 93 -1.88 -3.99 17.51
C PHE A 93 -3.03 -3.96 16.50
N LEU A 94 -2.73 -3.43 15.31
CA LEU A 94 -3.65 -3.35 14.18
C LEU A 94 -3.12 -4.18 13.00
N GLY A 95 -4.00 -4.96 12.40
CA GLY A 95 -3.85 -5.59 11.10
C GLY A 95 -4.91 -5.06 10.14
N PHE A 96 -4.65 -5.15 8.85
CA PHE A 96 -5.57 -4.75 7.79
C PHE A 96 -5.68 -5.89 6.76
N VAL A 97 -6.89 -6.18 6.30
CA VAL A 97 -7.11 -7.19 5.25
C VAL A 97 -8.16 -6.67 4.30
N ASP A 98 -7.88 -6.66 3.00
CA ASP A 98 -8.87 -6.32 1.99
C ASP A 98 -9.88 -7.46 1.84
N SER A 99 -11.15 -7.14 1.68
CA SER A 99 -12.25 -8.09 1.77
C SER A 99 -12.35 -9.11 0.63
N ASP A 100 -11.55 -8.95 -0.43
CA ASP A 100 -11.37 -9.92 -1.52
C ASP A 100 -10.12 -10.81 -1.36
N ASP A 101 -9.26 -10.52 -0.39
CA ASP A 101 -8.02 -11.23 -0.11
C ASP A 101 -8.17 -12.27 1.03
N PHE A 102 -7.08 -12.97 1.36
CA PHE A 102 -7.04 -13.90 2.50
C PHE A 102 -5.62 -14.00 3.07
N VAL A 103 -5.52 -14.55 4.29
CA VAL A 103 -4.27 -14.65 5.04
C VAL A 103 -3.97 -16.09 5.45
N GLU A 104 -2.68 -16.43 5.58
CA GLU A 104 -2.24 -17.72 6.11
C GLU A 104 -2.63 -17.88 7.60
N PRO A 105 -2.95 -19.09 8.07
CA PRO A 105 -3.47 -19.32 9.41
C PRO A 105 -2.54 -18.89 10.56
N ASP A 106 -1.25 -18.82 10.33
CA ASP A 106 -0.22 -18.49 11.34
C ASP A 106 0.40 -17.09 11.15
N MET A 107 -0.08 -16.31 10.18
CA MET A 107 0.49 -15.01 9.85
C MET A 107 0.59 -14.10 11.08
N TYR A 108 -0.52 -13.85 11.76
CA TYR A 108 -0.53 -12.92 12.89
C TYR A 108 0.23 -13.44 14.12
N MET A 109 0.27 -14.76 14.32
CA MET A 109 1.11 -15.36 15.36
C MET A 109 2.59 -15.03 15.15
N HIS A 110 3.10 -15.25 13.93
CA HIS A 110 4.50 -14.96 13.60
C HIS A 110 4.81 -13.46 13.65
N LEU A 111 3.90 -12.60 13.18
CA LEU A 111 4.08 -11.15 13.24
C LEU A 111 4.17 -10.65 14.70
N LEU A 112 3.31 -11.14 15.59
CA LEU A 112 3.31 -10.77 17.00
C LEU A 112 4.56 -11.30 17.73
N GLN A 113 4.97 -12.53 17.47
CA GLN A 113 6.23 -13.08 18.01
C GLN A 113 7.44 -12.24 17.59
N ALA A 114 7.48 -11.79 16.34
CA ALA A 114 8.57 -10.95 15.88
C ALA A 114 8.54 -9.53 16.46
N ALA A 115 7.37 -9.06 16.94
CA ALA A 115 7.18 -7.78 17.60
C ALA A 115 7.57 -7.79 19.09
N GLU A 116 7.79 -8.96 19.71
CA GLU A 116 8.15 -9.05 21.13
C GLU A 116 9.42 -8.24 21.44
N GLY A 117 9.32 -7.33 22.42
CA GLY A 117 10.42 -6.44 22.81
C GLY A 117 10.74 -5.34 21.78
N LYS A 118 9.88 -5.14 20.79
CA LYS A 118 10.04 -4.18 19.69
C LYS A 118 8.84 -3.20 19.65
N GLU A 119 8.69 -2.39 20.69
CA GLU A 119 7.49 -1.58 20.92
C GLU A 119 7.13 -0.63 19.76
N ASN A 120 8.13 0.00 19.12
CA ASN A 120 7.91 0.99 18.06
C ASN A 120 8.32 0.47 16.66
N TRP A 121 8.24 -0.82 16.45
CA TRP A 121 8.59 -1.44 15.19
C TRP A 121 7.35 -1.84 14.40
N LEU A 122 7.42 -1.66 13.10
CA LEU A 122 6.47 -2.28 12.16
C LEU A 122 6.98 -3.69 11.84
N VAL A 123 6.09 -4.66 11.79
CA VAL A 123 6.45 -6.03 11.38
C VAL A 123 5.64 -6.41 10.16
N GLN A 124 6.26 -7.00 9.15
CA GLN A 124 5.58 -7.41 7.93
C GLN A 124 5.89 -8.84 7.51
N ALA A 125 4.88 -9.50 6.93
CA ALA A 125 5.02 -10.70 6.13
C ALA A 125 5.18 -10.34 4.65
N GLY A 126 5.59 -11.30 3.84
CA GLY A 126 5.51 -11.19 2.40
C GLY A 126 4.10 -11.49 1.88
N ARG A 127 3.89 -11.20 0.60
CA ARG A 127 2.64 -11.51 -0.10
C ARG A 127 2.90 -12.10 -1.47
N ASP A 128 1.94 -12.86 -1.95
CA ASP A 128 1.83 -13.27 -3.34
C ASP A 128 0.55 -12.71 -3.99
N GLU A 129 0.42 -12.93 -5.27
CA GLU A 129 -0.68 -12.41 -6.06
C GLU A 129 -1.19 -13.52 -6.99
N GLY A 130 -2.48 -13.82 -6.93
CA GLY A 130 -3.15 -14.80 -7.76
C GLY A 130 -4.33 -14.24 -8.53
N ASP A 131 -4.67 -14.85 -9.67
CA ASP A 131 -5.85 -14.49 -10.45
C ASP A 131 -7.02 -15.47 -10.24
N GLU A 132 -8.17 -15.15 -10.82
CA GLU A 132 -9.40 -15.99 -10.75
C GLU A 132 -9.22 -17.39 -11.37
N GLN A 133 -8.21 -17.60 -12.20
CA GLN A 133 -7.90 -18.88 -12.82
C GLN A 133 -6.87 -19.69 -12.03
N GLY A 134 -6.43 -19.20 -10.86
CA GLY A 134 -5.39 -19.83 -10.03
C GLY A 134 -3.96 -19.64 -10.57
N GLY A 135 -3.77 -18.72 -11.51
CA GLY A 135 -2.44 -18.33 -12.00
C GLY A 135 -1.72 -17.45 -10.99
N GLN A 136 -0.47 -17.78 -10.66
CA GLN A 136 0.39 -16.87 -9.92
C GLN A 136 0.85 -15.71 -10.80
N LEU A 137 0.70 -14.49 -10.29
CA LEU A 137 1.22 -13.29 -10.93
C LEU A 137 2.63 -13.00 -10.43
N PRO A 138 3.47 -12.31 -11.22
CA PRO A 138 4.79 -11.90 -10.75
C PRO A 138 4.67 -11.08 -9.46
N GLY A 139 5.35 -11.49 -8.40
CA GLY A 139 5.35 -10.79 -7.13
C GLY A 139 5.86 -9.36 -7.27
N ILE A 140 5.18 -8.41 -6.62
CA ILE A 140 5.57 -6.99 -6.64
C ILE A 140 6.70 -6.73 -5.65
N CYS A 141 6.70 -7.46 -4.52
CA CYS A 141 7.66 -7.27 -3.44
C CYS A 141 8.46 -8.56 -3.20
N ARG A 142 9.72 -8.39 -2.82
CA ARG A 142 10.57 -9.50 -2.45
C ARG A 142 10.15 -10.05 -1.08
N ILE A 143 10.02 -11.37 -0.97
CA ILE A 143 10.00 -12.08 0.32
C ILE A 143 11.45 -12.38 0.68
N PRO A 144 11.96 -11.96 1.84
CA PRO A 144 13.34 -12.25 2.22
C PRO A 144 13.54 -13.74 2.50
N GLU A 145 14.78 -14.24 2.36
CA GLU A 145 15.13 -15.63 2.67
C GLU A 145 15.29 -15.87 4.18
N GLU A 146 15.61 -14.82 4.94
CA GLU A 146 15.72 -14.80 6.39
C GLU A 146 15.07 -13.53 6.96
N ARG A 147 14.87 -13.47 8.29
CA ARG A 147 14.39 -12.26 8.96
C ARG A 147 15.34 -11.11 8.71
N GLU A 148 14.81 -10.01 8.20
CA GLU A 148 15.54 -8.77 7.96
C GLU A 148 15.00 -7.65 8.87
N GLU A 149 15.90 -6.87 9.45
CA GLU A 149 15.57 -5.69 10.25
C GLU A 149 16.15 -4.46 9.56
N TYR A 150 15.31 -3.45 9.36
CA TYR A 150 15.68 -2.20 8.71
C TYR A 150 15.53 -1.03 9.66
N ALA A 151 16.53 -0.16 9.72
CA ALA A 151 16.31 1.17 10.25
C ALA A 151 15.27 1.92 9.37
N PRO A 152 14.51 2.89 9.91
CA PRO A 152 13.46 3.58 9.14
C PRO A 152 13.96 4.19 7.83
N VAL A 153 15.18 4.75 7.84
CA VAL A 153 15.80 5.35 6.65
C VAL A 153 16.23 4.30 5.61
N GLU A 154 16.59 3.10 6.03
CA GLU A 154 16.92 2.00 5.13
C GLU A 154 15.67 1.44 4.47
N PHE A 155 14.59 1.28 5.24
CA PHE A 155 13.31 0.86 4.67
C PHE A 155 12.72 1.92 3.74
N LEU A 156 12.89 3.21 4.05
CA LEU A 156 12.55 4.29 3.14
C LEU A 156 13.29 4.15 1.81
N GLU A 157 14.60 3.83 1.82
CA GLU A 157 15.37 3.59 0.60
C GLU A 157 14.80 2.41 -0.20
N GLU A 158 14.44 1.31 0.47
CA GLU A 158 13.80 0.15 -0.19
C GLU A 158 12.48 0.54 -0.88
N LEU A 159 11.62 1.33 -0.21
CA LEU A 159 10.38 1.84 -0.82
C LEU A 159 10.67 2.71 -2.05
N LEU A 160 11.61 3.64 -1.95
CA LEU A 160 11.97 4.55 -3.05
C LEU A 160 12.63 3.83 -4.22
N MET A 161 13.26 2.69 -3.96
CA MET A 161 13.83 1.81 -4.99
C MET A 161 12.82 0.81 -5.57
N HIS A 162 11.56 0.81 -5.10
CA HIS A 162 10.50 -0.16 -5.44
C HIS A 162 10.89 -1.61 -5.10
N ARG A 163 11.51 -1.81 -3.95
CA ARG A 163 11.87 -3.13 -3.39
C ARG A 163 11.11 -3.45 -2.10
N GLY A 164 10.75 -2.41 -1.34
CA GLY A 164 9.95 -2.52 -0.13
C GLY A 164 8.44 -2.56 -0.41
N ASP A 165 7.68 -3.13 0.49
CA ASP A 165 6.21 -3.13 0.45
C ASP A 165 5.65 -2.00 1.32
N CYS A 166 4.83 -1.13 0.73
CA CYS A 166 4.13 -0.08 1.47
C CYS A 166 2.72 -0.50 1.93
N SER A 167 2.20 -1.66 1.49
CA SER A 167 0.85 -2.12 1.84
C SER A 167 0.70 -2.35 3.34
N PHE A 168 -0.39 -1.89 3.92
CA PHE A 168 -0.73 -2.17 5.31
C PHE A 168 -1.30 -3.57 5.52
N CYS A 169 -1.75 -4.22 4.46
CA CYS A 169 -2.34 -5.57 4.55
C CYS A 169 -1.33 -6.65 4.94
N THR A 170 -0.04 -6.41 4.68
CA THR A 170 1.03 -7.33 5.09
C THR A 170 1.60 -7.04 6.48
N LYS A 171 1.08 -6.02 7.19
CA LYS A 171 1.73 -5.45 8.37
C LYS A 171 0.97 -5.63 9.67
N LEU A 172 1.73 -5.79 10.73
CA LEU A 172 1.33 -5.57 12.10
C LEU A 172 1.78 -4.16 12.51
N VAL A 173 0.84 -3.34 12.95
CA VAL A 173 1.09 -1.94 13.31
C VAL A 173 0.77 -1.72 14.79
N PRO A 174 1.72 -1.32 15.64
CA PRO A 174 1.42 -0.91 17.00
C PRO A 174 0.45 0.29 16.98
N ARG A 175 -0.67 0.20 17.70
CA ARG A 175 -1.71 1.24 17.68
C ARG A 175 -1.21 2.59 18.19
N TRP A 176 -0.34 2.59 19.19
CA TRP A 176 0.28 3.82 19.70
C TRP A 176 1.25 4.46 18.71
N LEU A 177 1.91 3.68 17.86
CA LEU A 177 2.76 4.22 16.79
C LEU A 177 1.94 4.97 15.75
N LEU A 178 0.75 4.46 15.41
CA LEU A 178 -0.18 5.15 14.53
C LEU A 178 -0.64 6.49 15.14
N GLY A 179 -1.00 6.52 16.43
CA GLY A 179 -1.47 7.72 17.12
C GLY A 179 -2.66 8.37 16.39
N ASP A 180 -2.52 9.66 16.04
CA ASP A 180 -3.54 10.43 15.32
C ASP A 180 -3.42 10.35 13.79
N GLU A 181 -2.41 9.62 13.26
CA GLU A 181 -2.26 9.45 11.83
C GLU A 181 -3.40 8.60 11.26
N ARG A 182 -3.87 8.93 10.07
CA ARG A 182 -4.98 8.27 9.38
C ARG A 182 -4.66 8.12 7.90
N PHE A 183 -5.32 7.17 7.25
CA PHE A 183 -5.30 7.06 5.80
C PHE A 183 -5.94 8.31 5.18
N PRO A 184 -5.29 8.98 4.23
CA PRO A 184 -5.88 10.12 3.54
C PRO A 184 -7.10 9.68 2.70
N GLU A 185 -8.28 10.22 2.99
CA GLU A 185 -9.54 9.76 2.36
C GLU A 185 -9.68 10.21 0.90
N GLU A 186 -9.00 11.29 0.53
CA GLU A 186 -9.09 11.85 -0.81
C GLU A 186 -7.91 11.44 -1.73
N GLN A 187 -7.08 10.48 -1.33
CA GLN A 187 -5.92 10.07 -2.12
C GLN A 187 -6.01 8.59 -2.48
N LEU A 188 -5.53 8.26 -3.67
CA LEU A 188 -5.18 6.90 -4.06
C LEU A 188 -3.69 6.69 -3.76
N ASN A 189 -3.28 5.45 -3.45
CA ASN A 189 -1.96 5.13 -2.89
C ASN A 189 -1.77 5.74 -1.47
N GLU A 190 -2.83 5.64 -0.69
CA GLU A 190 -2.95 6.07 0.71
C GLU A 190 -1.96 5.33 1.63
N ASP A 191 -1.71 4.06 1.32
CA ASP A 191 -0.76 3.21 2.05
C ASP A 191 0.65 3.81 2.03
N PHE A 192 1.13 4.22 0.86
CA PHE A 192 2.45 4.85 0.73
C PHE A 192 2.52 6.15 1.53
N HIS A 193 1.49 6.99 1.46
CA HIS A 193 1.43 8.24 2.22
C HIS A 193 1.55 7.99 3.73
N LEU A 194 0.70 7.10 4.27
CA LEU A 194 0.70 6.78 5.70
C LEU A 194 2.01 6.10 6.13
N MET A 195 2.56 5.20 5.31
CA MET A 195 3.82 4.53 5.59
C MET A 195 4.97 5.53 5.78
N ILE A 196 5.09 6.54 4.91
CA ILE A 196 6.10 7.60 5.04
C ILE A 196 5.96 8.36 6.36
N ARG A 197 4.73 8.58 6.84
CA ARG A 197 4.46 9.23 8.13
C ARG A 197 4.89 8.35 9.30
N LEU A 198 4.54 7.07 9.27
CA LEU A 198 4.88 6.12 10.34
C LEU A 198 6.39 5.85 10.42
N LEU A 199 7.08 5.77 9.30
CA LEU A 199 8.54 5.59 9.30
C LEU A 199 9.28 6.72 10.03
N GLN A 200 8.73 7.93 10.10
CA GLN A 200 9.34 9.03 10.84
C GLN A 200 9.20 8.89 12.37
N ARG A 201 8.33 7.99 12.83
CA ARG A 201 8.02 7.75 14.25
C ARG A 201 8.45 6.36 14.71
N SER A 202 8.62 5.42 13.78
CA SER A 202 9.06 4.06 14.07
C SER A 202 10.55 4.00 14.39
N GLU A 203 10.94 2.95 15.11
CA GLU A 203 12.35 2.59 15.36
C GLU A 203 12.89 1.67 14.26
N GLY A 204 12.00 1.00 13.50
CA GLY A 204 12.39 0.15 12.38
C GLY A 204 11.24 -0.64 11.79
N VAL A 205 11.60 -1.47 10.81
CA VAL A 205 10.72 -2.42 10.13
C VAL A 205 11.36 -3.80 10.14
N ILE A 206 10.61 -4.81 10.55
CA ILE A 206 11.00 -6.22 10.47
C ILE A 206 10.27 -6.86 9.29
N SER A 207 11.00 -7.51 8.41
CA SER A 207 10.45 -8.32 7.32
C SER A 207 10.69 -9.80 7.58
N LEU A 208 9.62 -10.61 7.60
CA LEU A 208 9.68 -12.04 7.86
C LEU A 208 9.84 -12.85 6.56
N PRO A 209 10.58 -13.98 6.61
CA PRO A 209 10.78 -14.88 5.46
C PRO A 209 9.56 -15.80 5.25
N MET A 210 8.37 -15.22 5.14
CA MET A 210 7.14 -15.97 4.93
C MET A 210 6.20 -15.22 3.99
N CYS A 211 5.44 -15.97 3.18
CA CYS A 211 4.27 -15.46 2.50
C CYS A 211 3.07 -15.62 3.44
N GLY A 212 2.56 -14.54 3.97
CA GLY A 212 1.44 -14.55 4.93
C GLY A 212 0.15 -13.99 4.35
N TYR A 213 0.23 -13.24 3.26
CA TYR A 213 -0.88 -12.53 2.66
C TYR A 213 -1.07 -12.89 1.19
N HIS A 214 -2.31 -13.12 0.76
CA HIS A 214 -2.65 -13.54 -0.59
C HIS A 214 -3.59 -12.53 -1.24
N VAL A 215 -3.06 -11.78 -2.21
CA VAL A 215 -3.83 -10.84 -3.02
C VAL A 215 -4.59 -11.60 -4.09
N PHE A 216 -5.90 -11.41 -4.16
CA PHE A 216 -6.75 -12.04 -5.15
C PHE A 216 -7.23 -11.03 -6.20
N TYR A 217 -6.71 -11.14 -7.41
CA TYR A 217 -7.11 -10.29 -8.52
C TYR A 217 -8.42 -10.75 -9.15
N ARG A 218 -9.44 -9.92 -9.01
CA ARG A 218 -10.75 -10.09 -9.65
C ARG A 218 -11.02 -9.04 -10.72
N LEU A 219 -11.88 -9.37 -11.68
CA LEU A 219 -12.40 -8.41 -12.62
C LEU A 219 -13.26 -7.37 -11.86
N GLY A 220 -12.90 -6.08 -11.98
CA GLY A 220 -13.60 -4.98 -11.33
C GLY A 220 -13.02 -4.47 -10.01
N SER A 221 -11.84 -4.97 -9.58
CA SER A 221 -11.10 -4.38 -8.45
C SER A 221 -10.77 -2.91 -8.71
N ASN A 222 -10.66 -2.10 -7.64
CA ASN A 222 -10.41 -0.66 -7.75
C ASN A 222 -9.12 -0.34 -8.50
N THR A 223 -8.10 -1.18 -8.36
CA THR A 223 -6.81 -1.05 -9.05
C THR A 223 -6.88 -1.37 -10.55
N ARG A 224 -7.93 -2.10 -10.99
CA ARG A 224 -8.11 -2.55 -12.39
C ARG A 224 -9.35 -1.99 -13.09
N LYS A 225 -10.11 -1.07 -12.50
CA LYS A 225 -11.16 -0.35 -13.23
C LYS A 225 -10.54 0.48 -14.35
N LYS A 226 -10.19 -0.19 -15.43
CA LYS A 226 -9.80 0.43 -16.70
C LYS A 226 -11.04 0.68 -17.53
N ARG A 227 -11.68 1.82 -17.35
CA ARG A 227 -12.16 2.52 -18.53
C ARG A 227 -10.89 3.08 -19.18
N ALA A 228 -10.53 2.53 -20.34
CA ALA A 228 -9.30 2.88 -21.08
C ALA A 228 -9.19 4.38 -21.46
N GLU A 229 -10.15 5.21 -21.11
CA GLU A 229 -10.30 6.61 -21.44
C GLU A 229 -10.20 7.57 -20.25
N GLU A 230 -10.34 7.10 -18.99
CA GLU A 230 -10.20 7.95 -17.80
C GLU A 230 -8.77 7.91 -17.27
N PHE A 231 -8.15 9.08 -17.21
CA PHE A 231 -6.87 9.27 -16.56
C PHE A 231 -7.05 9.10 -15.05
N SER A 232 -6.45 8.03 -14.51
CA SER A 232 -6.59 7.74 -13.09
C SER A 232 -5.91 8.81 -12.23
N ARG A 233 -6.59 9.24 -11.17
CA ARG A 233 -6.06 10.17 -10.17
C ARG A 233 -4.79 9.61 -9.49
N VAL A 234 -4.62 8.29 -9.43
CA VAL A 234 -3.45 7.65 -8.83
C VAL A 234 -2.11 8.21 -9.35
N PHE A 235 -2.04 8.55 -10.64
CA PHE A 235 -0.81 9.14 -11.21
C PHE A 235 -0.50 10.53 -10.62
N SER A 236 -1.54 11.31 -10.32
CA SER A 236 -1.40 12.61 -9.66
C SER A 236 -0.96 12.46 -8.21
N ASP A 237 -1.59 11.54 -7.50
CA ASP A 237 -1.31 11.28 -6.09
C ASP A 237 0.09 10.68 -5.90
N ASN A 238 0.54 9.82 -6.81
CA ASN A 238 1.90 9.32 -6.83
C ASN A 238 2.95 10.44 -7.02
N VAL A 239 2.66 11.43 -7.85
CA VAL A 239 3.53 12.61 -8.00
C VAL A 239 3.54 13.44 -6.72
N ASN A 240 2.40 13.64 -6.08
CA ASN A 240 2.28 14.38 -4.82
C ASN A 240 3.04 13.66 -3.68
N ASN A 241 2.90 12.33 -3.59
CA ASN A 241 3.66 11.51 -2.64
C ASN A 241 5.17 11.59 -2.90
N ALA A 242 5.60 11.62 -4.16
CA ALA A 242 7.01 11.76 -4.50
C ALA A 242 7.56 13.15 -4.12
N ASP A 243 6.76 14.21 -4.22
CA ASP A 243 7.14 15.56 -3.79
C ASP A 243 7.25 15.64 -2.25
N LEU A 244 6.29 15.03 -1.54
CA LEU A 244 6.32 14.90 -0.07
C LEU A 244 7.63 14.22 0.38
N VAL A 245 7.97 13.09 -0.23
CA VAL A 245 9.17 12.33 0.11
C VAL A 245 10.44 13.09 -0.24
N LEU A 246 10.49 13.76 -1.39
CA LEU A 246 11.67 14.54 -1.76
C LEU A 246 11.93 15.66 -0.76
N SER A 247 10.88 16.38 -0.33
CA SER A 247 10.98 17.41 0.70
C SER A 247 11.46 16.83 2.03
N LEU A 248 10.90 15.70 2.48
CA LEU A 248 11.34 15.00 3.69
C LEU A 248 12.81 14.58 3.62
N VAL A 249 13.22 14.03 2.48
CA VAL A 249 14.60 13.57 2.27
C VAL A 249 15.58 14.74 2.24
N GLU A 250 15.24 15.85 1.61
CA GLU A 250 16.09 17.05 1.59
C GLU A 250 16.24 17.65 2.99
N GLU A 251 15.22 17.58 3.83
CA GLU A 251 15.25 18.09 5.22
C GLU A 251 15.99 17.14 6.16
N LYS A 252 15.67 15.84 6.15
CA LYS A 252 16.09 14.90 7.20
C LYS A 252 17.13 13.86 6.77
N TYR A 253 17.13 13.49 5.49
CA TYR A 253 17.97 12.38 4.98
C TYR A 253 18.71 12.73 3.69
N PRO A 254 19.56 13.79 3.65
CA PRO A 254 20.16 14.30 2.40
C PRO A 254 20.92 13.25 1.58
N ARG A 255 21.43 12.20 2.24
CA ARG A 255 22.11 11.07 1.57
C ARG A 255 21.19 10.31 0.60
N LEU A 256 19.88 10.28 0.86
CA LEU A 256 18.89 9.61 0.01
C LEU A 256 18.39 10.48 -1.16
N ARG A 257 18.82 11.75 -1.25
CA ARG A 257 18.37 12.66 -2.32
C ARG A 257 18.46 12.05 -3.74
N PRO A 258 19.56 11.38 -4.14
CA PRO A 258 19.65 10.77 -5.47
C PRO A 258 18.58 9.71 -5.72
N VAL A 259 18.22 8.92 -4.70
CA VAL A 259 17.17 7.88 -4.76
C VAL A 259 15.79 8.53 -4.79
N ALA A 260 15.55 9.55 -3.97
CA ALA A 260 14.27 10.28 -3.94
C ALA A 260 14.01 11.02 -5.28
N VAL A 261 15.03 11.64 -5.85
CA VAL A 261 14.94 12.25 -7.20
C VAL A 261 14.62 11.19 -8.26
N ARG A 262 15.31 10.04 -8.23
CA ARG A 262 14.99 8.92 -9.12
C ARG A 262 13.53 8.50 -8.97
N PHE A 263 13.03 8.31 -7.75
CA PHE A 263 11.64 7.97 -7.48
C PHE A 263 10.70 9.02 -8.09
N GLY A 264 10.94 10.30 -7.83
CA GLY A 264 10.16 11.40 -8.39
C GLY A 264 10.18 11.45 -9.93
N LEU A 265 11.30 11.10 -10.57
CA LEU A 265 11.40 10.99 -12.03
C LEU A 265 10.54 9.85 -12.58
N TYR A 266 10.49 8.68 -11.90
CA TYR A 266 9.66 7.55 -12.30
C TYR A 266 8.16 7.87 -12.17
N GLN A 267 7.72 8.48 -11.08
CA GLN A 267 6.31 8.85 -10.90
C GLN A 267 5.85 9.85 -11.98
N ARG A 268 6.72 10.77 -12.37
CA ARG A 268 6.43 11.75 -13.44
C ARG A 268 6.50 11.16 -14.82
N LEU A 269 7.39 10.20 -15.03
CA LEU A 269 7.42 9.40 -16.27
C LEU A 269 6.10 8.67 -16.45
N ASP A 270 5.63 7.99 -15.41
CA ASP A 270 4.39 7.23 -15.42
C ASP A 270 3.17 8.14 -15.66
N TYR A 271 3.09 9.27 -14.98
CA TYR A 271 2.08 10.30 -15.24
C TYR A 271 2.07 10.72 -16.73
N LEU A 272 3.23 11.07 -17.30
CA LEU A 272 3.32 11.57 -18.69
C LEU A 272 3.00 10.48 -19.72
N LEU A 273 3.22 9.23 -19.40
CA LEU A 273 2.87 8.10 -20.27
C LEU A 273 1.38 7.77 -20.27
N HIS A 274 0.63 8.20 -19.25
CA HIS A 274 -0.79 7.89 -19.12
C HIS A 274 -1.71 9.09 -19.30
N ILE A 275 -1.25 10.33 -19.09
CA ILE A 275 -2.08 11.52 -19.26
C ILE A 275 -2.72 11.60 -20.65
N PRO A 276 -4.01 11.95 -20.77
CA PRO A 276 -4.66 12.23 -22.07
C PRO A 276 -3.93 13.37 -22.80
N ILE A 277 -3.66 13.16 -24.09
CA ILE A 277 -2.91 14.16 -24.91
C ILE A 277 -3.62 15.53 -24.90
N GLY A 278 -4.95 15.53 -24.84
CA GLY A 278 -5.74 16.75 -24.74
C GLY A 278 -5.50 17.56 -23.45
N GLN A 279 -5.06 16.90 -22.38
CA GLN A 279 -4.74 17.54 -21.08
C GLN A 279 -3.27 18.01 -21.00
N MET A 280 -2.42 17.66 -21.95
CA MET A 280 -1.02 18.13 -22.01
C MET A 280 -0.95 19.56 -22.56
N ARG A 281 -1.63 20.49 -21.88
CA ARG A 281 -1.78 21.91 -22.29
C ARG A 281 -1.08 22.83 -21.29
N ARG A 282 -0.85 24.08 -21.73
CA ARG A 282 -0.21 25.12 -20.90
C ARG A 282 -1.08 25.59 -19.73
N ASP A 283 -2.39 25.40 -19.79
CA ASP A 283 -3.35 25.70 -18.74
C ASP A 283 -3.42 24.61 -17.63
N ASN A 284 -2.98 23.39 -17.93
CA ASN A 284 -2.86 22.31 -16.93
C ASN A 284 -1.65 22.59 -16.01
N GLY A 285 -1.94 23.03 -14.77
CA GLY A 285 -0.93 23.37 -13.76
C GLY A 285 -0.02 22.21 -13.38
N GLN A 286 -0.60 21.02 -13.17
CA GLN A 286 0.17 19.83 -12.80
C GLN A 286 1.09 19.34 -13.93
N TYR A 287 0.59 19.28 -15.16
CA TYR A 287 1.42 18.95 -16.31
C TYR A 287 2.61 19.92 -16.45
N ARG A 288 2.39 21.24 -16.24
CA ARG A 288 3.49 22.22 -16.26
C ARG A 288 4.51 22.00 -15.15
N ALA A 289 4.04 21.69 -13.93
CA ALA A 289 4.90 21.42 -12.78
C ALA A 289 5.79 20.20 -13.07
N ILE A 290 5.21 19.11 -13.61
CA ILE A 290 5.92 17.90 -14.00
C ILE A 290 7.00 18.21 -15.06
N VAL A 291 6.67 18.93 -16.12
CA VAL A 291 7.65 19.27 -17.16
C VAL A 291 8.76 20.19 -16.60
N ARG A 292 8.41 21.11 -15.70
CA ARG A 292 9.40 21.97 -15.01
C ARG A 292 10.36 21.13 -14.15
N PHE A 293 9.82 20.19 -13.39
CA PHE A 293 10.63 19.28 -12.57
C PHE A 293 11.62 18.50 -13.44
N LEU A 294 11.18 17.87 -14.53
CA LEU A 294 12.07 17.14 -15.42
C LEU A 294 13.18 18.03 -15.98
N ARG A 295 12.88 19.27 -16.35
CA ARG A 295 13.87 20.25 -16.85
C ARG A 295 14.87 20.65 -15.77
N GLY A 296 14.42 20.84 -14.56
CA GLY A 296 15.26 21.15 -13.40
C GLY A 296 16.23 20.02 -13.03
N HIS A 297 15.84 18.75 -13.29
CA HIS A 297 16.59 17.56 -12.89
C HIS A 297 17.30 16.83 -14.05
N VAL A 298 17.62 17.53 -15.15
CA VAL A 298 18.37 16.96 -16.27
C VAL A 298 19.75 16.44 -15.83
N ARG A 299 20.47 17.20 -15.00
CA ARG A 299 21.78 16.76 -14.47
C ARG A 299 21.65 15.53 -13.59
N ASP A 300 20.65 15.50 -12.70
CA ASP A 300 20.33 14.33 -11.86
C ASP A 300 19.98 13.11 -12.72
N THR A 301 19.20 13.31 -13.79
CA THR A 301 18.83 12.22 -14.74
C THR A 301 20.07 11.61 -15.41
N VAL A 302 20.97 12.44 -15.94
CA VAL A 302 22.18 11.98 -16.64
C VAL A 302 23.15 11.31 -15.66
N GLY A 303 23.39 11.94 -14.50
CA GLY A 303 24.34 11.48 -13.49
C GLY A 303 23.85 10.34 -12.58
N SER A 304 22.54 10.01 -12.58
CA SER A 304 21.99 9.00 -11.69
C SER A 304 22.60 7.61 -11.89
N PRO A 305 23.17 6.97 -10.86
CA PRO A 305 23.59 5.57 -10.93
C PRO A 305 22.41 4.59 -10.90
N TYR A 306 21.22 5.06 -10.50
CA TYR A 306 19.99 4.25 -10.30
C TYR A 306 19.07 4.22 -11.52
N LEU A 307 19.43 4.89 -12.61
CA LEU A 307 18.67 4.88 -13.87
C LEU A 307 19.43 4.12 -14.96
N SER A 308 18.74 3.20 -15.64
CA SER A 308 19.29 2.55 -16.81
C SER A 308 19.50 3.56 -17.96
N GLY A 309 20.43 3.29 -18.87
CA GLY A 309 20.66 4.16 -20.03
C GLY A 309 19.40 4.39 -20.87
N LYS A 310 18.55 3.36 -21.00
CA LYS A 310 17.25 3.44 -21.67
C LYS A 310 16.31 4.45 -20.97
N ASN A 311 16.21 4.38 -19.64
CA ASN A 311 15.34 5.28 -18.88
C ASN A 311 15.88 6.71 -18.90
N LYS A 312 17.19 6.90 -18.82
CA LYS A 312 17.82 8.23 -18.99
C LYS A 312 17.44 8.87 -20.33
N LEU A 313 17.64 8.14 -21.44
CA LEU A 313 17.29 8.62 -22.77
C LEU A 313 15.79 8.97 -22.84
N TYR A 314 14.94 8.08 -22.34
CA TYR A 314 13.49 8.28 -22.37
C TYR A 314 13.04 9.52 -21.61
N LEU A 315 13.57 9.74 -20.40
CA LEU A 315 13.31 10.92 -19.57
C LEU A 315 13.81 12.20 -20.24
N LEU A 316 15.00 12.17 -20.87
CA LEU A 316 15.54 13.33 -21.58
C LEU A 316 14.67 13.71 -22.80
N VAL A 317 14.23 12.74 -23.60
CA VAL A 317 13.33 12.99 -24.72
C VAL A 317 11.96 13.51 -24.26
N LEU A 318 11.43 13.00 -23.14
CA LEU A 318 10.22 13.53 -22.52
C LEU A 318 10.39 14.98 -22.04
N THR A 319 11.55 15.35 -21.56
CA THR A 319 11.87 16.72 -21.14
C THR A 319 11.77 17.73 -22.29
N LEU A 320 12.15 17.29 -23.50
CA LEU A 320 12.16 18.10 -24.72
C LEU A 320 10.82 18.09 -25.46
N ALA A 321 10.25 16.89 -25.64
CA ALA A 321 9.10 16.68 -26.50
C ALA A 321 8.03 15.73 -25.90
N PRO A 322 7.45 16.05 -24.73
CA PRO A 322 6.57 15.14 -23.99
C PRO A 322 5.34 14.68 -24.79
N ARG A 323 4.74 15.57 -25.62
CA ARG A 323 3.59 15.22 -26.46
C ARG A 323 3.93 14.22 -27.57
N ILE A 324 5.11 14.34 -28.16
CA ILE A 324 5.57 13.43 -29.23
C ILE A 324 5.78 12.05 -28.61
N VAL A 325 6.50 11.96 -27.50
CA VAL A 325 6.74 10.69 -26.79
C VAL A 325 5.42 10.04 -26.39
N ARG A 326 4.47 10.80 -25.85
CA ARG A 326 3.15 10.26 -25.46
C ARG A 326 2.37 9.71 -26.66
N ARG A 327 2.43 10.38 -27.82
CA ARG A 327 1.80 9.90 -29.06
C ARG A 327 2.43 8.58 -29.54
N LEU A 328 3.75 8.51 -29.56
CA LEU A 328 4.47 7.29 -29.96
C LEU A 328 4.21 6.14 -29.00
N HIS A 329 4.22 6.39 -27.70
CA HIS A 329 3.87 5.39 -26.69
C HIS A 329 2.46 4.84 -26.91
N ARG A 330 1.45 5.71 -27.10
CA ARG A 330 0.06 5.29 -27.38
C ARG A 330 -0.06 4.45 -28.65
N LEU A 331 0.69 4.81 -29.70
CA LEU A 331 0.71 4.04 -30.93
C LEU A 331 1.32 2.64 -30.70
N GLY A 332 2.44 2.58 -29.98
CA GLY A 332 3.11 1.32 -29.64
C GLY A 332 2.23 0.37 -28.80
N MET A 333 1.43 0.91 -27.87
CA MET A 333 0.47 0.13 -27.08
C MET A 333 -0.65 -0.47 -27.95
N ARG A 334 -1.20 0.33 -28.89
CA ARG A 334 -2.21 -0.15 -29.85
C ARG A 334 -1.71 -1.29 -30.74
N ILE A 335 -0.44 -1.23 -31.18
CA ILE A 335 0.18 -2.28 -32.03
C ILE A 335 0.37 -3.58 -31.22
N ARG A 336 0.60 -3.49 -29.91
CA ARG A 336 0.81 -4.66 -29.02
C ARG A 336 -0.48 -5.26 -28.49
N GLY A 337 -1.66 -4.77 -28.88
CA GLY A 337 -2.96 -5.25 -28.41
C GLY A 337 -3.24 -4.97 -26.93
N LYS A 338 -2.54 -3.97 -26.38
CA LYS A 338 -2.70 -3.52 -24.98
C LYS A 338 -3.37 -2.16 -24.91
#